data_61f62070b273c86cde51c9b41d17fa0d
#
_entry.id   61f62070b273c86cde51c9b41d17fa0d
#
_cell.length_a   1.000
_cell.length_b   1.000
_cell.length_c   1.000
_cell.angle_alpha   90.00
_cell.angle_beta   90.00
_cell.angle_gamma   90.00
#
_symmetry.space_group_name_H-M   'P 1'
#
loop_
_entity.id
_entity.type
_entity.pdbx_description
1 polymer ?
#
loop_
_entity_poly.entity_id
_entity_poly.type
_entity_poly.pdbx_seq_one_letter_code
_entity_poly.pdbx_strand_id
1 'polypeptide(L)'
;MSSTHDSDLKIDDIEKRENAAVPADAHYDPKFVQKTLRMVDWRMLPLLGLLYAVALIDRTNLGIARTAGMQQDLRLDIGDRYSIASMIYFVPYIIFQIPSNLILRRMGSRLFLTICVVGWGAAQLGMGFVPNWGLLCVCRVLLGIFEAGFFPALVFIITTWYKRHEVQKRLAAFYLFSIVIGGFSSILAYGITFMDGSGGIAGWAWIFILEGIVTILLGILAWLFVPDFPDKSRFLNPEQRTMILARIEADRSDSVPDPMTWSKFFNAFFDPFTWSFAIMFLSSTMPAYAVGFFATIIIHGMGYTEAMAFILTAFPFVAAAISCFFFAWLADKTRKRAVWLAAQNVICIAGLLATGYASQPGVRYFGLFLTNMGASGCVPGVLAYHSNNITKQSKRAVSTAVIIAMGGVGGIFATTVYRQADYPKYIPGIWATIACQLTMLILLSINSFVYYTRNKQAREGKRVLEDTPGFLYTI
;
A
#
# COMPACT_ATOMS: atom_id res chain seq x y z
N MET A 1 3.81 -43.60 -46.01
CA MET A 1 3.32 -43.84 -44.62
C MET A 1 3.86 -42.76 -43.67
N SER A 2 3.70 -41.48 -43.99
CA SER A 2 4.26 -40.35 -43.19
C SER A 2 3.28 -39.17 -43.03
N SER A 3 2.06 -39.27 -43.54
CA SER A 3 1.10 -38.12 -43.51
C SER A 3 -0.02 -38.24 -42.46
N THR A 4 -0.19 -39.41 -41.85
CA THR A 4 -1.21 -39.64 -40.82
C THR A 4 -0.78 -39.26 -39.41
N HIS A 5 0.53 -39.22 -39.12
CA HIS A 5 1.04 -38.90 -37.76
C HIS A 5 1.03 -37.41 -37.45
N ASP A 6 1.06 -36.56 -38.50
CA ASP A 6 1.05 -35.08 -38.34
C ASP A 6 -0.37 -34.49 -38.20
N SER A 7 -1.37 -35.23 -38.67
CA SER A 7 -2.80 -34.89 -38.51
C SER A 7 -3.33 -35.23 -37.13
N ASP A 8 -2.85 -36.36 -36.53
CA ASP A 8 -3.29 -36.80 -35.21
C ASP A 8 -2.68 -35.91 -34.09
N LEU A 9 -1.44 -35.45 -34.27
CA LEU A 9 -0.82 -34.45 -33.36
C LEU A 9 -1.56 -33.09 -33.39
N LYS A 10 -2.05 -32.67 -34.53
CA LYS A 10 -2.84 -31.41 -34.64
C LYS A 10 -4.26 -31.55 -34.08
N ILE A 11 -4.86 -32.70 -34.16
CA ILE A 11 -6.20 -32.98 -33.62
C ILE A 11 -6.11 -33.07 -32.10
N ASP A 12 -5.10 -33.77 -31.55
CA ASP A 12 -4.82 -33.82 -30.11
C ASP A 12 -4.50 -32.44 -29.52
N ASP A 13 -3.80 -31.55 -30.25
CA ASP A 13 -3.53 -30.16 -29.82
C ASP A 13 -4.76 -29.26 -29.94
N ILE A 14 -5.66 -29.53 -30.87
CA ILE A 14 -6.97 -28.84 -31.01
C ILE A 14 -7.93 -29.34 -29.93
N GLU A 15 -8.05 -30.63 -29.68
CA GLU A 15 -8.82 -31.16 -28.55
C GLU A 15 -8.27 -30.75 -27.17
N LYS A 16 -6.97 -30.68 -27.01
CA LYS A 16 -6.35 -30.08 -25.80
C LYS A 16 -6.58 -28.58 -25.70
N ARG A 17 -6.72 -27.84 -26.79
CA ARG A 17 -7.10 -26.42 -26.80
C ARG A 17 -8.59 -26.19 -26.61
N GLU A 18 -9.45 -27.08 -27.11
CA GLU A 18 -10.90 -27.04 -26.84
C GLU A 18 -11.27 -27.58 -25.45
N ASN A 19 -10.50 -28.55 -24.91
CA ASN A 19 -10.53 -28.90 -23.48
C ASN A 19 -9.77 -27.93 -22.58
N ALA A 20 -9.07 -26.93 -23.13
CA ALA A 20 -8.48 -25.85 -22.39
C ALA A 20 -9.58 -24.93 -21.87
N ALA A 21 -10.01 -25.27 -20.65
CA ALA A 21 -10.66 -24.38 -19.72
C ALA A 21 -12.12 -24.03 -20.02
N VAL A 22 -13.00 -25.03 -20.00
CA VAL A 22 -14.30 -24.72 -19.40
C VAL A 22 -14.01 -24.15 -18.01
N PRO A 23 -14.36 -22.89 -17.74
CA PRO A 23 -14.10 -22.31 -16.43
C PRO A 23 -14.66 -23.25 -15.37
N ALA A 24 -13.88 -23.57 -14.32
CA ALA A 24 -14.36 -24.46 -13.25
C ALA A 24 -15.69 -23.97 -12.64
N ASP A 25 -16.02 -22.70 -12.89
CA ASP A 25 -17.29 -22.05 -12.54
C ASP A 25 -18.44 -22.44 -13.48
N ALA A 26 -18.18 -22.97 -14.68
CA ALA A 26 -19.23 -23.29 -15.67
C ALA A 26 -20.10 -24.48 -15.24
N HIS A 27 -19.62 -25.28 -14.28
CA HIS A 27 -20.40 -26.39 -13.70
C HIS A 27 -21.33 -25.95 -12.57
N TYR A 28 -21.21 -24.67 -12.10
CA TYR A 28 -22.04 -24.14 -11.03
C TYR A 28 -22.94 -23.00 -11.53
N ASP A 29 -24.14 -22.89 -10.97
CA ASP A 29 -25.02 -21.75 -11.26
C ASP A 29 -24.29 -20.43 -10.97
N PRO A 30 -24.18 -19.48 -11.93
CA PRO A 30 -23.57 -18.18 -11.73
C PRO A 30 -24.12 -17.42 -10.52
N LYS A 31 -25.42 -17.59 -10.21
CA LYS A 31 -26.03 -16.99 -9.01
C LYS A 31 -25.49 -17.59 -7.72
N PHE A 32 -25.26 -18.90 -7.69
CA PHE A 32 -24.67 -19.59 -6.55
C PHE A 32 -23.23 -19.13 -6.31
N VAL A 33 -22.42 -19.04 -7.37
CA VAL A 33 -21.03 -18.52 -7.30
C VAL A 33 -21.02 -17.09 -6.76
N GLN A 34 -21.85 -16.21 -7.33
CA GLN A 34 -21.91 -14.80 -6.93
C GLN A 34 -22.39 -14.63 -5.49
N LYS A 35 -23.39 -15.42 -5.05
CA LYS A 35 -23.89 -15.40 -3.67
C LYS A 35 -22.81 -15.83 -2.68
N THR A 36 -22.08 -16.89 -3.02
CA THR A 36 -20.98 -17.40 -2.17
C THR A 36 -19.85 -16.40 -2.08
N LEU A 37 -19.40 -15.81 -3.20
CA LEU A 37 -18.36 -14.78 -3.20
C LEU A 37 -18.77 -13.54 -2.40
N ARG A 38 -20.03 -13.08 -2.55
CA ARG A 38 -20.55 -11.96 -1.78
C ARG A 38 -20.55 -12.25 -0.27
N MET A 39 -20.86 -13.48 0.14
CA MET A 39 -20.80 -13.88 1.55
C MET A 39 -19.36 -13.85 2.08
N VAL A 40 -18.39 -14.30 1.28
CA VAL A 40 -16.96 -14.22 1.63
C VAL A 40 -16.51 -12.75 1.68
N ASP A 41 -16.89 -11.93 0.69
CA ASP A 41 -16.57 -10.52 0.62
C ASP A 41 -17.05 -9.77 1.87
N TRP A 42 -18.32 -9.92 2.24
CA TRP A 42 -18.88 -9.24 3.40
C TRP A 42 -18.28 -9.68 4.75
N ARG A 43 -17.81 -10.92 4.82
CA ARG A 43 -17.19 -11.43 6.05
C ARG A 43 -15.74 -10.97 6.20
N MET A 44 -15.05 -10.77 5.11
CA MET A 44 -13.60 -10.58 5.11
C MET A 44 -13.18 -9.14 4.82
N LEU A 45 -13.70 -8.54 3.75
CA LEU A 45 -13.21 -7.26 3.24
C LEU A 45 -13.44 -6.07 4.19
N PRO A 46 -14.61 -5.91 4.85
CA PRO A 46 -14.82 -4.78 5.75
C PRO A 46 -13.82 -4.78 6.91
N LEU A 47 -13.59 -5.94 7.52
CA LEU A 47 -12.67 -6.07 8.64
C LEU A 47 -11.21 -5.87 8.19
N LEU A 48 -10.79 -6.48 7.08
CA LEU A 48 -9.45 -6.28 6.54
C LEU A 48 -9.21 -4.83 6.11
N GLY A 49 -10.22 -4.18 5.51
CA GLY A 49 -10.17 -2.76 5.15
C GLY A 49 -10.05 -1.85 6.37
N LEU A 50 -10.79 -2.14 7.44
CA LEU A 50 -10.72 -1.39 8.69
C LEU A 50 -9.37 -1.57 9.38
N LEU A 51 -8.85 -2.81 9.43
CA LEU A 51 -7.51 -3.08 9.96
C LEU A 51 -6.43 -2.31 9.18
N TYR A 52 -6.56 -2.24 7.86
CA TYR A 52 -5.61 -1.48 7.05
C TYR A 52 -5.74 0.04 7.24
N ALA A 53 -6.97 0.54 7.40
CA ALA A 53 -7.20 1.93 7.74
C ALA A 53 -6.55 2.31 9.08
N VAL A 54 -6.75 1.48 10.12
CA VAL A 54 -6.14 1.72 11.43
C VAL A 54 -4.61 1.64 11.37
N ALA A 55 -4.03 0.71 10.60
CA ALA A 55 -2.59 0.66 10.40
C ALA A 55 -2.02 1.96 9.79
N LEU A 56 -2.72 2.57 8.83
CA LEU A 56 -2.31 3.86 8.27
C LEU A 56 -2.46 5.01 9.27
N ILE A 57 -3.52 5.01 10.08
CA ILE A 57 -3.79 5.99 11.14
C ILE A 57 -2.68 5.92 12.19
N ASP A 58 -2.45 4.73 12.77
CA ASP A 58 -1.47 4.50 13.84
C ASP A 58 -0.05 4.89 13.41
N ARG A 59 0.26 4.75 12.14
CA ARG A 59 1.53 5.18 11.56
C ARG A 59 1.70 6.70 11.53
N THR A 60 0.65 7.43 11.17
CA THR A 60 0.70 8.88 10.88
C THR A 60 0.27 9.77 12.04
N ASN A 61 -0.36 9.22 13.08
CA ASN A 61 -0.85 9.95 14.25
C ASN A 61 0.19 10.77 15.00
N LEU A 62 1.47 10.44 14.85
CA LEU A 62 2.55 11.19 15.49
C LEU A 62 2.52 12.69 15.11
N GLY A 63 2.17 13.02 13.86
CA GLY A 63 2.02 14.40 13.39
C GLY A 63 0.84 15.11 14.06
N ILE A 64 -0.26 14.40 14.23
CA ILE A 64 -1.47 14.89 14.88
C ILE A 64 -1.21 15.10 16.38
N ALA A 65 -0.68 14.11 17.08
CA ALA A 65 -0.34 14.18 18.50
C ALA A 65 0.70 15.29 18.79
N ARG A 66 1.66 15.51 17.88
CA ARG A 66 2.62 16.59 17.97
C ARG A 66 1.93 17.96 18.05
N THR A 67 0.95 18.21 17.17
CA THR A 67 0.19 19.46 17.13
C THR A 67 -0.68 19.62 18.39
N ALA A 68 -1.14 18.50 18.98
CA ALA A 68 -1.98 18.45 20.19
C ALA A 68 -1.20 18.58 21.51
N GLY A 69 0.06 19.02 21.51
CA GLY A 69 0.83 19.30 22.72
C GLY A 69 1.98 18.33 23.04
N MET A 70 2.07 17.18 22.38
CA MET A 70 3.14 16.20 22.60
C MET A 70 4.54 16.79 22.36
N GLN A 71 4.67 17.80 21.47
CA GLN A 71 5.93 18.45 21.18
C GLN A 71 6.54 19.07 22.43
N GLN A 72 5.73 19.76 23.23
CA GLN A 72 6.15 20.45 24.44
C GLN A 72 6.48 19.45 25.56
N ASP A 73 5.57 18.49 25.80
CA ASP A 73 5.67 17.53 26.89
C ASP A 73 6.90 16.61 26.75
N LEU A 74 7.17 16.13 25.54
CA LEU A 74 8.30 15.24 25.28
C LEU A 74 9.55 15.97 24.75
N ARG A 75 9.52 17.33 24.68
CA ARG A 75 10.61 18.16 24.17
C ARG A 75 11.10 17.71 22.79
N LEU A 76 10.17 17.50 21.87
CA LEU A 76 10.46 17.06 20.50
C LEU A 76 10.96 18.19 19.59
N ASP A 77 10.92 19.44 20.08
CA ASP A 77 11.46 20.64 19.46
C ASP A 77 12.99 20.73 19.53
N ILE A 78 13.63 19.95 20.40
CA ILE A 78 15.09 19.97 20.57
C ILE A 78 15.75 19.14 19.45
N GLY A 79 16.47 19.82 18.55
CA GLY A 79 17.20 19.18 17.45
C GLY A 79 16.28 18.34 16.55
N ASP A 80 16.70 17.12 16.20
CA ASP A 80 16.01 16.25 15.26
C ASP A 80 15.14 15.15 15.93
N ARG A 81 14.78 15.33 17.22
CA ARG A 81 14.05 14.29 17.99
C ARG A 81 12.76 13.84 17.34
N TYR A 82 11.97 14.78 16.80
CA TYR A 82 10.73 14.44 16.09
C TYR A 82 11.00 13.63 14.81
N SER A 83 11.97 14.05 14.02
CA SER A 83 12.38 13.33 12.80
C SER A 83 12.87 11.93 13.13
N ILE A 84 13.67 11.76 14.19
CA ILE A 84 14.14 10.45 14.66
C ILE A 84 12.95 9.58 15.11
N ALA A 85 12.05 10.09 15.95
CA ALA A 85 10.88 9.36 16.41
C ALA A 85 9.94 8.93 15.24
N SER A 86 9.84 9.76 14.20
CA SER A 86 9.06 9.43 12.99
C SER A 86 9.77 8.41 12.11
N MET A 87 11.09 8.54 11.92
CA MET A 87 11.90 7.70 11.06
C MET A 87 12.11 6.29 11.64
N ILE A 88 12.33 6.20 12.95
CA ILE A 88 12.78 4.95 13.60
C ILE A 88 11.79 3.78 13.42
N TYR A 89 10.52 4.08 13.17
CA TYR A 89 9.49 3.10 12.83
C TYR A 89 9.83 2.33 11.54
N PHE A 90 10.31 3.03 10.50
CA PHE A 90 10.52 2.43 9.18
C PHE A 90 11.71 1.45 9.16
N VAL A 91 12.70 1.64 10.01
CA VAL A 91 13.90 0.78 10.05
C VAL A 91 13.53 -0.68 10.36
N PRO A 92 12.88 -1.01 11.48
CA PRO A 92 12.44 -2.36 11.76
C PRO A 92 11.34 -2.82 10.78
N TYR A 93 10.46 -1.94 10.32
CA TYR A 93 9.44 -2.25 9.32
C TYR A 93 10.07 -2.88 8.06
N ILE A 94 11.14 -2.29 7.52
CA ILE A 94 11.84 -2.79 6.34
C ILE A 94 12.57 -4.10 6.65
N ILE A 95 13.30 -4.17 7.77
CA ILE A 95 14.12 -5.33 8.14
C ILE A 95 13.24 -6.57 8.38
N PHE A 96 12.14 -6.40 9.11
CA PHE A 96 11.26 -7.51 9.50
C PHE A 96 10.23 -7.89 8.43
N GLN A 97 10.11 -7.16 7.32
CA GLN A 97 9.14 -7.46 6.26
C GLN A 97 9.38 -8.85 5.62
N ILE A 98 10.62 -9.22 5.34
CA ILE A 98 10.95 -10.53 4.75
C ILE A 98 10.80 -11.66 5.78
N PRO A 99 11.38 -11.57 7.01
CA PRO A 99 11.16 -12.57 8.06
C PRO A 99 9.69 -12.81 8.37
N SER A 100 8.89 -11.77 8.43
CA SER A 100 7.45 -11.85 8.70
C SER A 100 6.70 -12.70 7.67
N ASN A 101 7.04 -12.59 6.39
CA ASN A 101 6.46 -13.42 5.33
C ASN A 101 6.78 -14.91 5.49
N LEU A 102 7.96 -15.26 6.00
CA LEU A 102 8.34 -16.64 6.27
C LEU A 102 7.55 -17.21 7.47
N ILE A 103 7.39 -16.39 8.52
CA ILE A 103 6.63 -16.73 9.71
C ILE A 103 5.14 -16.92 9.37
N LEU A 104 4.56 -16.03 8.56
CA LEU A 104 3.18 -16.10 8.09
C LEU A 104 2.84 -17.47 7.48
N ARG A 105 3.73 -17.99 6.61
CA ARG A 105 3.50 -19.28 5.94
C ARG A 105 3.48 -20.47 6.90
N ARG A 106 4.20 -20.39 8.04
CA ARG A 106 4.27 -21.45 9.05
C ARG A 106 3.14 -21.37 10.06
N MET A 107 2.81 -20.15 10.52
CA MET A 107 1.81 -19.93 11.58
C MET A 107 0.38 -19.95 11.08
N GLY A 108 0.16 -19.73 9.78
CA GLY A 108 -1.16 -19.46 9.23
C GLY A 108 -1.58 -17.99 9.36
N SER A 109 -2.49 -17.58 8.48
CA SER A 109 -2.84 -16.17 8.32
C SER A 109 -3.57 -15.57 9.52
N ARG A 110 -4.49 -16.32 10.11
CA ARG A 110 -5.34 -15.87 11.21
C ARG A 110 -4.54 -15.55 12.47
N LEU A 111 -3.72 -16.52 12.95
CA LEU A 111 -2.90 -16.34 14.14
C LEU A 111 -1.87 -15.25 13.95
N PHE A 112 -1.19 -15.25 12.78
CA PHE A 112 -0.18 -14.26 12.46
C PHE A 112 -0.75 -12.84 12.45
N LEU A 113 -1.89 -12.61 11.75
CA LEU A 113 -2.55 -11.30 11.73
C LEU A 113 -2.91 -10.82 13.12
N THR A 114 -3.49 -11.70 13.94
CA THR A 114 -3.88 -11.35 15.30
C THR A 114 -2.69 -10.90 16.15
N ILE A 115 -1.59 -11.65 16.11
CA ILE A 115 -0.35 -11.29 16.84
C ILE A 115 0.19 -9.96 16.36
N CYS A 116 0.24 -9.74 15.05
CA CYS A 116 0.68 -8.47 14.49
C CYS A 116 -0.21 -7.32 15.00
N VAL A 117 -1.53 -7.41 14.83
CA VAL A 117 -2.48 -6.34 15.17
C VAL A 117 -2.49 -6.06 16.68
N VAL A 118 -2.57 -7.08 17.52
CA VAL A 118 -2.55 -6.90 18.97
C VAL A 118 -1.19 -6.36 19.43
N GLY A 119 -0.09 -6.83 18.84
CA GLY A 119 1.26 -6.38 19.18
C GLY A 119 1.48 -4.91 18.87
N TRP A 120 1.12 -4.45 17.65
CA TRP A 120 1.25 -3.02 17.35
C TRP A 120 0.22 -2.17 18.12
N GLY A 121 -1.00 -2.66 18.34
CA GLY A 121 -1.98 -1.96 19.15
C GLY A 121 -1.51 -1.77 20.61
N ALA A 122 -0.81 -2.75 21.19
CA ALA A 122 -0.18 -2.64 22.50
C ALA A 122 0.97 -1.60 22.48
N ALA A 123 1.78 -1.57 21.41
CA ALA A 123 2.81 -0.55 21.25
C ALA A 123 2.21 0.85 21.11
N GLN A 124 1.11 0.98 20.35
CA GLN A 124 0.35 2.23 20.20
C GLN A 124 -0.21 2.70 21.54
N LEU A 125 -0.89 1.82 22.27
CA LEU A 125 -1.40 2.08 23.61
C LEU A 125 -0.26 2.55 24.56
N GLY A 126 0.88 1.88 24.50
CA GLY A 126 2.06 2.22 25.29
C GLY A 126 2.58 3.62 25.02
N MET A 127 2.46 4.16 23.79
CA MET A 127 2.86 5.53 23.46
C MET A 127 2.09 6.60 24.25
N GLY A 128 0.85 6.31 24.68
CA GLY A 128 0.08 7.21 25.54
C GLY A 128 0.61 7.37 26.95
N PHE A 129 1.52 6.51 27.40
CA PHE A 129 2.08 6.53 28.75
C PHE A 129 3.58 6.85 28.83
N VAL A 130 4.19 7.27 27.72
CA VAL A 130 5.62 7.52 27.65
C VAL A 130 6.01 8.83 28.38
N PRO A 131 6.97 8.81 29.32
CA PRO A 131 7.41 9.99 30.03
C PRO A 131 8.49 10.82 29.27
N ASN A 132 9.05 10.27 28.19
CA ASN A 132 10.12 10.89 27.43
C ASN A 132 10.19 10.41 25.98
N TRP A 133 10.85 11.15 25.12
CA TRP A 133 10.99 10.86 23.70
C TRP A 133 11.75 9.55 23.40
N GLY A 134 12.66 9.12 24.28
CA GLY A 134 13.41 7.86 24.11
C GLY A 134 12.50 6.64 24.20
N LEU A 135 11.57 6.61 25.17
CA LEU A 135 10.60 5.52 25.29
C LEU A 135 9.56 5.57 24.16
N LEU A 136 9.23 6.77 23.65
CA LEU A 136 8.44 6.92 22.42
C LEU A 136 9.13 6.21 21.25
N CYS A 137 10.44 6.38 21.08
CA CYS A 137 11.19 5.68 20.04
C CYS A 137 11.15 4.15 20.20
N VAL A 138 11.22 3.64 21.44
CA VAL A 138 11.09 2.19 21.69
C VAL A 138 9.71 1.69 21.24
N CYS A 139 8.64 2.37 21.60
CA CYS A 139 7.29 2.01 21.15
C CYS A 139 7.18 2.07 19.61
N ARG A 140 7.79 3.04 18.96
CA ARG A 140 7.86 3.15 17.49
C ARG A 140 8.62 2.00 16.84
N VAL A 141 9.71 1.52 17.43
CA VAL A 141 10.43 0.33 16.97
C VAL A 141 9.54 -0.91 17.07
N LEU A 142 8.86 -1.10 18.20
CA LEU A 142 7.94 -2.22 18.40
C LEU A 142 6.78 -2.17 17.40
N LEU A 143 6.18 -1.00 17.18
CA LEU A 143 5.14 -0.79 16.19
C LEU A 143 5.63 -1.20 14.79
N GLY A 144 6.82 -0.78 14.38
CA GLY A 144 7.42 -1.16 13.09
C GLY A 144 7.65 -2.66 12.95
N ILE A 145 8.10 -3.35 14.00
CA ILE A 145 8.30 -4.81 14.01
C ILE A 145 6.97 -5.54 13.76
N PHE A 146 5.94 -5.22 14.54
CA PHE A 146 4.66 -5.92 14.45
C PHE A 146 3.89 -5.57 13.18
N GLU A 147 3.99 -4.35 12.67
CA GLU A 147 3.29 -3.94 11.45
C GLU A 147 3.96 -4.45 10.17
N ALA A 148 5.26 -4.80 10.19
CA ALA A 148 6.04 -5.20 9.01
C ALA A 148 5.41 -6.34 8.20
N GLY A 149 4.82 -7.32 8.86
CA GLY A 149 4.20 -8.48 8.21
C GLY A 149 2.74 -8.31 7.83
N PHE A 150 2.12 -7.22 8.23
CA PHE A 150 0.66 -7.06 8.14
C PHE A 150 0.17 -6.94 6.70
N PHE A 151 0.71 -6.01 5.90
CA PHE A 151 0.28 -5.82 4.51
C PHE A 151 0.53 -7.05 3.64
N PRO A 152 1.71 -7.70 3.69
CA PRO A 152 1.91 -8.99 3.02
C PRO A 152 0.91 -10.06 3.43
N ALA A 153 0.54 -10.13 4.71
CA ALA A 153 -0.46 -11.08 5.21
C ALA A 153 -1.85 -10.81 4.62
N LEU A 154 -2.26 -9.54 4.53
CA LEU A 154 -3.51 -9.16 3.87
C LEU A 154 -3.56 -9.61 2.41
N VAL A 155 -2.51 -9.30 1.65
CA VAL A 155 -2.40 -9.71 0.24
C VAL A 155 -2.43 -11.24 0.12
N PHE A 156 -1.71 -11.94 1.00
CA PHE A 156 -1.68 -13.40 1.01
C PHE A 156 -3.06 -14.00 1.26
N ILE A 157 -3.80 -13.51 2.26
CA ILE A 157 -5.17 -13.98 2.55
C ILE A 157 -6.07 -13.77 1.34
N ILE A 158 -6.07 -12.56 0.76
CA ILE A 158 -6.93 -12.27 -0.40
C ILE A 158 -6.57 -13.16 -1.58
N THR A 159 -5.29 -13.41 -1.84
CA THR A 159 -4.87 -14.28 -2.93
C THR A 159 -5.21 -15.75 -2.72
N THR A 160 -5.45 -16.19 -1.50
CA THR A 160 -5.89 -17.59 -1.22
C THR A 160 -7.38 -17.79 -1.40
N TRP A 161 -8.19 -16.73 -1.46
CA TRP A 161 -9.64 -16.80 -1.55
C TRP A 161 -10.21 -16.44 -2.93
N TYR A 162 -9.44 -15.72 -3.76
CA TYR A 162 -9.93 -15.13 -5.01
C TYR A 162 -9.02 -15.42 -6.21
N LYS A 163 -9.61 -15.40 -7.41
CA LYS A 163 -8.87 -15.44 -8.67
C LYS A 163 -8.04 -14.17 -8.86
N ARG A 164 -6.94 -14.23 -9.63
CA ARG A 164 -5.98 -13.12 -9.81
C ARG A 164 -6.63 -11.79 -10.21
N HIS A 165 -7.57 -11.82 -11.15
CA HIS A 165 -8.26 -10.60 -11.61
C HIS A 165 -9.23 -10.02 -10.56
N GLU A 166 -9.69 -10.84 -9.62
CA GLU A 166 -10.59 -10.43 -8.54
C GLU A 166 -9.83 -9.84 -7.35
N VAL A 167 -8.62 -10.34 -7.10
CA VAL A 167 -7.72 -9.85 -6.07
C VAL A 167 -7.46 -8.36 -6.24
N GLN A 168 -7.12 -7.92 -7.45
CA GLN A 168 -6.75 -6.54 -7.71
C GLN A 168 -7.88 -5.54 -7.38
N LYS A 169 -9.13 -5.88 -7.73
CA LYS A 169 -10.30 -5.04 -7.43
C LYS A 169 -10.52 -4.87 -5.92
N ARG A 170 -10.31 -5.96 -5.16
CA ARG A 170 -10.50 -5.95 -3.70
C ARG A 170 -9.39 -5.21 -2.98
N LEU A 171 -8.15 -5.38 -3.43
CA LEU A 171 -7.00 -4.60 -2.93
C LEU A 171 -7.20 -3.10 -3.16
N ALA A 172 -7.69 -2.72 -4.34
CA ALA A 172 -7.99 -1.32 -4.64
C ALA A 172 -9.13 -0.77 -3.75
N ALA A 173 -10.18 -1.56 -3.53
CA ALA A 173 -11.33 -1.14 -2.73
C ALA A 173 -10.93 -0.84 -1.28
N PHE A 174 -10.17 -1.72 -0.62
CA PHE A 174 -9.78 -1.46 0.76
C PHE A 174 -8.70 -0.38 0.88
N TYR A 175 -7.83 -0.21 -0.11
CA TYR A 175 -6.89 0.90 -0.15
C TYR A 175 -7.62 2.26 -0.21
N LEU A 176 -8.60 2.41 -1.10
CA LEU A 176 -9.43 3.61 -1.19
C LEU A 176 -10.21 3.88 0.12
N PHE A 177 -10.80 2.84 0.69
CA PHE A 177 -11.50 2.91 1.97
C PHE A 177 -10.58 3.40 3.09
N SER A 178 -9.33 2.90 3.14
CA SER A 178 -8.36 3.31 4.16
C SER A 178 -7.89 4.75 4.01
N ILE A 179 -7.74 5.26 2.78
CA ILE A 179 -7.39 6.67 2.55
C ILE A 179 -8.49 7.60 3.09
N VAL A 180 -9.76 7.27 2.84
CA VAL A 180 -10.90 8.07 3.32
C VAL A 180 -10.93 8.06 4.84
N ILE A 181 -10.89 6.89 5.48
CA ILE A 181 -10.92 6.78 6.95
C ILE A 181 -9.68 7.46 7.55
N GLY A 182 -8.50 7.26 6.97
CA GLY A 182 -7.27 7.93 7.41
C GLY A 182 -7.37 9.45 7.38
N GLY A 183 -8.06 10.02 6.37
CA GLY A 183 -8.34 11.45 6.32
C GLY A 183 -9.21 11.94 7.49
N PHE A 184 -10.27 11.20 7.82
CA PHE A 184 -11.15 11.56 8.93
C PHE A 184 -10.56 11.30 10.32
N SER A 185 -9.45 10.57 10.43
CA SER A 185 -8.78 10.32 11.71
C SER A 185 -8.33 11.61 12.41
N SER A 186 -7.94 12.63 11.65
CA SER A 186 -7.55 13.93 12.20
C SER A 186 -8.72 14.62 12.91
N ILE A 187 -9.94 14.53 12.39
CA ILE A 187 -11.15 15.08 13.02
C ILE A 187 -11.47 14.29 14.29
N LEU A 188 -11.37 12.96 14.24
CA LEU A 188 -11.57 12.11 15.41
C LEU A 188 -10.54 12.44 16.51
N ALA A 189 -9.26 12.56 16.13
CA ALA A 189 -8.20 12.93 17.06
C ALA A 189 -8.44 14.29 17.70
N TYR A 190 -8.94 15.27 16.95
CA TYR A 190 -9.36 16.56 17.54
C TYR A 190 -10.47 16.38 18.57
N GLY A 191 -11.50 15.56 18.31
CA GLY A 191 -12.52 15.24 19.29
C GLY A 191 -11.94 14.59 20.57
N ILE A 192 -10.90 13.76 20.42
CA ILE A 192 -10.22 13.13 21.55
C ILE A 192 -9.43 14.14 22.39
N THR A 193 -8.86 15.20 21.79
CA THR A 193 -8.11 16.21 22.56
C THR A 193 -8.94 16.94 23.62
N PHE A 194 -10.28 16.97 23.50
CA PHE A 194 -11.16 17.49 24.57
C PHE A 194 -11.14 16.66 25.87
N MET A 195 -10.53 15.49 25.86
CA MET A 195 -10.28 14.68 27.05
C MET A 195 -9.04 15.13 27.83
N ASP A 196 -8.39 16.23 27.42
CA ASP A 196 -7.20 16.78 28.08
C ASP A 196 -7.46 16.98 29.59
N GLY A 197 -6.50 16.53 30.43
CA GLY A 197 -6.62 16.58 31.89
C GLY A 197 -7.50 15.47 32.50
N SER A 198 -8.27 14.71 31.71
CA SER A 198 -9.09 13.61 32.21
C SER A 198 -8.19 12.50 32.74
N GLY A 199 -8.34 12.15 34.02
CA GLY A 199 -7.48 11.17 34.70
C GLY A 199 -6.02 11.63 34.87
N GLY A 200 -5.72 12.91 34.74
CA GLY A 200 -4.36 13.44 34.78
C GLY A 200 -3.52 13.15 33.55
N ILE A 201 -4.15 12.75 32.44
CA ILE A 201 -3.52 12.37 31.18
C ILE A 201 -3.69 13.51 30.16
N ALA A 202 -2.61 13.86 29.44
CA ALA A 202 -2.63 14.88 28.41
C ALA A 202 -3.49 14.49 27.21
N GLY A 203 -4.11 15.46 26.54
CA GLY A 203 -5.02 15.24 25.40
C GLY A 203 -4.38 14.46 24.25
N TRP A 204 -3.11 14.73 23.93
CA TRP A 204 -2.37 13.97 22.91
C TRP A 204 -2.16 12.51 23.27
N ALA A 205 -2.00 12.20 24.56
CA ALA A 205 -1.81 10.83 25.04
C ALA A 205 -3.08 9.99 24.88
N TRP A 206 -4.26 10.61 25.08
CA TRP A 206 -5.54 9.96 24.81
C TRP A 206 -5.73 9.50 23.38
N ILE A 207 -5.13 10.20 22.39
CA ILE A 207 -5.14 9.78 20.98
C ILE A 207 -4.52 8.38 20.88
N PHE A 208 -3.32 8.18 21.41
CA PHE A 208 -2.63 6.88 21.36
C PHE A 208 -3.33 5.80 22.18
N ILE A 209 -3.88 6.16 23.35
CA ILE A 209 -4.58 5.22 24.24
C ILE A 209 -5.85 4.68 23.55
N LEU A 210 -6.72 5.56 23.06
CA LEU A 210 -7.99 5.13 22.46
C LEU A 210 -7.78 4.38 21.14
N GLU A 211 -6.89 4.87 20.29
CA GLU A 211 -6.57 4.17 19.04
C GLU A 211 -5.91 2.82 19.29
N GLY A 212 -4.98 2.74 20.25
CA GLY A 212 -4.38 1.47 20.66
C GLY A 212 -5.40 0.45 21.18
N ILE A 213 -6.36 0.89 22.00
CA ILE A 213 -7.47 0.03 22.47
C ILE A 213 -8.32 -0.44 21.29
N VAL A 214 -8.71 0.46 20.39
CA VAL A 214 -9.51 0.10 19.19
C VAL A 214 -8.74 -0.90 18.33
N THR A 215 -7.45 -0.68 18.13
CA THR A 215 -6.59 -1.59 17.36
C THR A 215 -6.51 -2.98 17.99
N ILE A 216 -6.33 -3.08 19.31
CA ILE A 216 -6.34 -4.37 20.02
C ILE A 216 -7.69 -5.07 19.88
N LEU A 217 -8.80 -4.35 20.05
CA LEU A 217 -10.15 -4.89 19.88
C LEU A 217 -10.36 -5.41 18.44
N LEU A 218 -9.91 -4.67 17.42
CA LEU A 218 -9.95 -5.11 16.03
C LEU A 218 -9.07 -6.35 15.80
N GLY A 219 -7.94 -6.46 16.49
CA GLY A 219 -7.10 -7.66 16.47
C GLY A 219 -7.82 -8.89 17.02
N ILE A 220 -8.57 -8.73 18.12
CA ILE A 220 -9.43 -9.79 18.71
C ILE A 220 -10.56 -10.15 17.73
N LEU A 221 -11.21 -9.15 17.13
CA LEU A 221 -12.23 -9.38 16.09
C LEU A 221 -11.65 -10.09 14.87
N ALA A 222 -10.41 -9.77 14.48
CA ALA A 222 -9.72 -10.49 13.40
C ALA A 222 -9.53 -11.97 13.75
N TRP A 223 -9.16 -12.29 14.97
CA TRP A 223 -9.10 -13.68 15.44
C TRP A 223 -10.43 -14.41 15.31
N LEU A 224 -11.53 -13.76 15.60
CA LEU A 224 -12.86 -14.36 15.58
C LEU A 224 -13.43 -14.51 14.17
N PHE A 225 -13.22 -13.53 13.29
CA PHE A 225 -13.95 -13.41 12.03
C PHE A 225 -13.10 -13.65 10.78
N VAL A 226 -11.77 -13.41 10.80
CA VAL A 226 -10.93 -13.68 9.63
C VAL A 226 -10.81 -15.18 9.42
N PRO A 227 -11.21 -15.70 8.25
CA PRO A 227 -11.04 -17.11 7.96
C PRO A 227 -9.57 -17.43 7.65
N ASP A 228 -9.13 -18.63 8.02
CA ASP A 228 -7.84 -19.13 7.57
C ASP A 228 -7.87 -19.44 6.06
N PHE A 229 -7.63 -20.65 5.68
CA PHE A 229 -7.68 -21.10 4.30
C PHE A 229 -9.08 -21.59 3.91
N PRO A 230 -9.46 -21.56 2.62
CA PRO A 230 -10.75 -22.04 2.17
C PRO A 230 -11.05 -23.48 2.58
N ASP A 231 -10.03 -24.37 2.58
CA ASP A 231 -10.13 -25.78 2.97
C ASP A 231 -10.51 -25.97 4.44
N LYS A 232 -10.13 -25.04 5.33
CA LYS A 232 -10.40 -25.07 6.79
C LYS A 232 -11.55 -24.16 7.21
N SER A 233 -12.26 -23.55 6.26
CA SER A 233 -13.33 -22.60 6.58
C SER A 233 -14.54 -23.29 7.22
N ARG A 234 -15.00 -22.75 8.36
CA ARG A 234 -16.15 -23.30 9.10
C ARG A 234 -17.49 -22.70 8.70
N PHE A 235 -17.49 -21.59 7.95
CA PHE A 235 -18.70 -20.85 7.59
C PHE A 235 -19.22 -21.21 6.20
N LEU A 236 -18.45 -21.96 5.39
CA LEU A 236 -18.84 -22.44 4.09
C LEU A 236 -19.42 -23.86 4.18
N ASN A 237 -20.51 -24.10 3.45
CA ASN A 237 -21.02 -25.44 3.22
C ASN A 237 -20.01 -26.27 2.41
N PRO A 238 -20.01 -27.62 2.50
CA PRO A 238 -19.08 -28.46 1.75
C PRO A 238 -19.06 -28.16 0.24
N GLU A 239 -20.22 -27.94 -0.37
CA GLU A 239 -20.37 -27.61 -1.79
C GLU A 239 -19.72 -26.25 -2.14
N GLN A 240 -19.96 -25.22 -1.33
CA GLN A 240 -19.33 -23.89 -1.49
C GLN A 240 -17.82 -23.97 -1.36
N ARG A 241 -17.32 -24.77 -0.42
CA ARG A 241 -15.88 -25.01 -0.23
C ARG A 241 -15.26 -25.67 -1.44
N THR A 242 -15.87 -26.75 -1.94
CA THR A 242 -15.39 -27.47 -3.12
C THR A 242 -15.37 -26.54 -4.34
N MET A 243 -16.43 -25.75 -4.54
CA MET A 243 -16.51 -24.77 -5.62
C MET A 243 -15.39 -23.74 -5.54
N ILE A 244 -15.13 -23.15 -4.36
CA ILE A 244 -14.06 -22.15 -4.21
C ILE A 244 -12.69 -22.76 -4.47
N LEU A 245 -12.41 -23.96 -3.94
CA LEU A 245 -11.14 -24.64 -4.15
C LEU A 245 -10.92 -24.98 -5.62
N ALA A 246 -11.91 -25.59 -6.29
CA ALA A 246 -11.85 -25.90 -7.70
C ALA A 246 -11.61 -24.65 -8.57
N ARG A 247 -12.26 -23.55 -8.21
CA ARG A 247 -12.14 -22.26 -8.88
C ARG A 247 -10.74 -21.65 -8.77
N ILE A 248 -10.14 -21.73 -7.57
CA ILE A 248 -8.79 -21.24 -7.32
C ILE A 248 -7.76 -22.15 -7.99
N GLU A 249 -7.98 -23.46 -7.95
CA GLU A 249 -7.10 -24.44 -8.58
C GLU A 249 -7.07 -24.28 -10.10
N ALA A 250 -8.23 -24.11 -10.74
CA ALA A 250 -8.31 -23.82 -12.16
C ALA A 250 -7.58 -22.52 -12.55
N ASP A 251 -7.69 -21.45 -11.74
CA ASP A 251 -6.98 -20.19 -11.97
C ASP A 251 -5.44 -20.33 -11.73
N ARG A 252 -5.03 -21.30 -10.92
CA ARG A 252 -3.61 -21.60 -10.64
C ARG A 252 -3.01 -22.60 -11.62
N SER A 253 -3.79 -23.52 -12.17
CA SER A 253 -3.33 -24.56 -13.09
C SER A 253 -2.77 -23.99 -14.40
N ASP A 254 -3.20 -22.79 -14.80
CA ASP A 254 -2.62 -22.05 -15.92
C ASP A 254 -1.21 -21.49 -15.63
N SER A 255 -0.72 -21.61 -14.42
CA SER A 255 0.62 -21.16 -14.05
C SER A 255 1.56 -22.35 -13.92
N VAL A 256 2.49 -22.46 -14.86
CA VAL A 256 3.65 -23.37 -14.70
C VAL A 256 4.28 -23.05 -13.34
N PRO A 257 4.43 -24.04 -12.43
CA PRO A 257 5.11 -23.85 -11.18
C PRO A 257 6.49 -23.28 -11.45
N ASP A 258 6.75 -22.08 -10.97
CA ASP A 258 8.05 -21.43 -11.10
C ASP A 258 8.74 -21.41 -9.72
N PRO A 259 9.41 -22.54 -9.30
CA PRO A 259 10.00 -22.64 -8.00
C PRO A 259 11.12 -21.61 -7.84
N MET A 260 11.15 -20.97 -6.66
CA MET A 260 12.19 -20.00 -6.33
C MET A 260 13.53 -20.71 -6.15
N THR A 261 14.53 -20.32 -6.93
CA THR A 261 15.92 -20.71 -6.76
C THR A 261 16.78 -19.49 -6.43
N TRP A 262 17.93 -19.70 -5.81
CA TRP A 262 18.86 -18.61 -5.50
C TRP A 262 19.29 -17.83 -6.75
N SER A 263 19.50 -18.53 -7.87
CA SER A 263 19.81 -17.87 -9.15
C SER A 263 18.69 -16.96 -9.62
N LYS A 264 17.42 -17.40 -9.59
CA LYS A 264 16.27 -16.59 -9.94
C LYS A 264 16.09 -15.40 -8.99
N PHE A 265 16.36 -15.61 -7.69
CA PHE A 265 16.33 -14.54 -6.70
C PHE A 265 17.34 -13.43 -7.05
N PHE A 266 18.62 -13.79 -7.25
CA PHE A 266 19.64 -12.80 -7.57
C PHE A 266 19.42 -12.14 -8.93
N ASN A 267 18.97 -12.90 -9.94
CA ASN A 267 18.63 -12.33 -11.25
C ASN A 267 17.49 -11.32 -11.16
N ALA A 268 16.46 -11.56 -10.36
CA ALA A 268 15.36 -10.63 -10.14
C ALA A 268 15.78 -9.43 -9.28
N PHE A 269 16.64 -9.68 -8.27
CA PHE A 269 17.16 -8.65 -7.38
C PHE A 269 18.07 -7.65 -8.11
N PHE A 270 18.96 -8.12 -9.00
CA PHE A 270 19.86 -7.28 -9.77
C PHE A 270 19.29 -6.81 -11.11
N ASP A 271 18.03 -7.11 -11.43
CA ASP A 271 17.40 -6.60 -12.64
C ASP A 271 17.27 -5.05 -12.58
N PRO A 272 17.83 -4.31 -13.54
CA PRO A 272 17.74 -2.85 -13.57
C PRO A 272 16.29 -2.32 -13.52
N PHE A 273 15.33 -3.04 -14.11
CA PHE A 273 13.92 -2.65 -14.03
C PHE A 273 13.37 -2.77 -12.62
N THR A 274 13.76 -3.80 -11.86
CA THR A 274 13.39 -3.92 -10.44
C THR A 274 13.80 -2.67 -9.66
N TRP A 275 15.04 -2.23 -9.83
CA TRP A 275 15.54 -1.02 -9.16
C TRP A 275 14.94 0.28 -9.70
N SER A 276 14.69 0.36 -11.00
CA SER A 276 13.96 1.50 -11.57
C SER A 276 12.58 1.65 -10.94
N PHE A 277 11.79 0.58 -10.87
CA PHE A 277 10.49 0.60 -10.20
C PHE A 277 10.59 0.82 -8.69
N ALA A 278 11.62 0.32 -8.04
CA ALA A 278 11.88 0.53 -6.62
C ALA A 278 12.14 2.02 -6.30
N ILE A 279 12.94 2.71 -7.11
CA ILE A 279 13.18 4.15 -6.98
C ILE A 279 11.91 4.96 -7.33
N MET A 280 11.16 4.56 -8.36
CA MET A 280 9.87 5.18 -8.68
C MET A 280 8.88 5.05 -7.52
N PHE A 281 8.85 3.90 -6.85
CA PHE A 281 7.98 3.67 -5.70
C PHE A 281 8.41 4.45 -4.46
N LEU A 282 9.72 4.52 -4.17
CA LEU A 282 10.27 5.44 -3.17
C LEU A 282 9.81 6.87 -3.45
N SER A 283 9.95 7.33 -4.70
CA SER A 283 9.57 8.67 -5.12
C SER A 283 8.07 8.94 -4.98
N SER A 284 7.22 7.94 -5.19
CA SER A 284 5.76 8.06 -5.04
C SER A 284 5.31 8.04 -3.58
N THR A 285 5.97 7.24 -2.73
CA THR A 285 5.62 7.14 -1.30
C THR A 285 6.12 8.32 -0.48
N MET A 286 7.21 8.97 -0.89
CA MET A 286 7.80 10.09 -0.18
C MET A 286 6.81 11.26 0.02
N PRO A 287 6.11 11.82 -1.00
CA PRO A 287 5.12 12.88 -0.77
C PRO A 287 3.89 12.38 -0.01
N ALA A 288 3.47 11.12 -0.19
CA ALA A 288 2.36 10.55 0.56
C ALA A 288 2.65 10.51 2.07
N TYR A 289 3.85 10.10 2.46
CA TYR A 289 4.29 10.15 3.85
C TYR A 289 4.52 11.58 4.35
N ALA A 290 5.09 12.47 3.51
CA ALA A 290 5.27 13.88 3.88
C ALA A 290 3.92 14.53 4.22
N VAL A 291 2.89 14.33 3.40
CA VAL A 291 1.53 14.81 3.70
C VAL A 291 0.98 14.12 4.95
N GLY A 292 1.13 12.80 5.08
CA GLY A 292 0.63 12.05 6.23
C GLY A 292 1.19 12.53 7.57
N PHE A 293 2.49 12.83 7.65
CA PHE A 293 3.13 13.26 8.91
C PHE A 293 3.09 14.77 9.15
N PHE A 294 3.03 15.56 8.09
CA PHE A 294 3.26 17.01 8.21
C PHE A 294 2.06 17.88 7.78
N ALA A 295 0.98 17.32 7.19
CA ALA A 295 -0.15 18.14 6.70
C ALA A 295 -0.73 19.03 7.80
N THR A 296 -1.07 18.47 8.97
CA THR A 296 -1.64 19.23 10.10
C THR A 296 -0.67 20.31 10.58
N ILE A 297 0.62 19.99 10.65
CA ILE A 297 1.67 20.93 11.07
C ILE A 297 1.84 22.08 10.05
N ILE A 298 1.80 21.75 8.75
CA ILE A 298 1.91 22.72 7.66
C ILE A 298 0.68 23.64 7.66
N ILE A 299 -0.53 23.10 7.83
CA ILE A 299 -1.77 23.88 7.89
C ILE A 299 -1.76 24.82 9.11
N HIS A 300 -1.35 24.33 10.28
CA HIS A 300 -1.17 25.17 11.47
C HIS A 300 -0.14 26.30 11.22
N GLY A 301 0.97 25.96 10.54
CA GLY A 301 2.00 26.92 10.13
C GLY A 301 1.55 27.96 9.08
N MET A 302 0.38 27.79 8.46
CA MET A 302 -0.25 28.80 7.58
C MET A 302 -1.05 29.85 8.36
N GLY A 303 -1.13 29.73 9.70
CA GLY A 303 -1.85 30.66 10.57
C GLY A 303 -3.27 30.24 10.92
N TYR A 304 -3.70 29.04 10.56
CA TYR A 304 -4.97 28.48 11.00
C TYR A 304 -4.91 28.05 12.47
N THR A 305 -6.03 28.15 13.17
CA THR A 305 -6.14 27.66 14.55
C THR A 305 -5.91 26.15 14.60
N GLU A 306 -5.54 25.62 15.76
CA GLU A 306 -5.33 24.20 15.97
C GLU A 306 -6.56 23.38 15.51
N ALA A 307 -7.75 23.75 15.97
CA ALA A 307 -9.03 23.12 15.57
C ALA A 307 -9.21 23.10 14.04
N MET A 308 -8.96 24.23 13.38
CA MET A 308 -9.07 24.30 11.92
C MET A 308 -8.01 23.46 11.22
N ALA A 309 -6.78 23.36 11.75
CA ALA A 309 -5.74 22.54 11.18
C ALA A 309 -6.13 21.05 11.17
N PHE A 310 -6.72 20.55 12.24
CA PHE A 310 -7.23 19.17 12.31
C PHE A 310 -8.36 18.91 11.30
N ILE A 311 -9.36 19.81 11.25
CA ILE A 311 -10.51 19.67 10.35
C ILE A 311 -10.07 19.76 8.88
N LEU A 312 -9.25 20.74 8.54
CA LEU A 312 -8.78 20.97 7.18
C LEU A 312 -7.85 19.86 6.67
N THR A 313 -7.20 19.11 7.55
CA THR A 313 -6.36 17.98 7.14
C THR A 313 -7.18 16.86 6.46
N ALA A 314 -8.45 16.67 6.82
CA ALA A 314 -9.28 15.59 6.27
C ALA A 314 -9.60 15.76 4.76
N PHE A 315 -9.87 16.98 4.30
CA PHE A 315 -10.37 17.21 2.94
C PHE A 315 -9.38 16.84 1.82
N PRO A 316 -8.07 17.15 1.92
CA PRO A 316 -7.09 16.69 0.94
C PRO A 316 -7.05 15.16 0.78
N PHE A 317 -7.30 14.36 1.83
CA PHE A 317 -7.36 12.90 1.75
C PHE A 317 -8.61 12.40 1.02
N VAL A 318 -9.75 13.04 1.24
CA VAL A 318 -10.99 12.74 0.47
C VAL A 318 -10.78 13.02 -1.02
N ALA A 319 -10.21 14.17 -1.35
CA ALA A 319 -9.88 14.52 -2.73
C ALA A 319 -8.86 13.53 -3.34
N ALA A 320 -7.89 13.08 -2.55
CA ALA A 320 -6.91 12.07 -2.96
C ALA A 320 -7.56 10.72 -3.28
N ALA A 321 -8.55 10.27 -2.49
CA ALA A 321 -9.28 9.04 -2.76
C ALA A 321 -10.06 9.13 -4.09
N ILE A 322 -10.75 10.25 -4.33
CA ILE A 322 -11.48 10.50 -5.58
C ILE A 322 -10.50 10.51 -6.77
N SER A 323 -9.39 11.22 -6.65
CA SER A 323 -8.34 11.29 -7.67
C SER A 323 -7.74 9.91 -7.96
N CYS A 324 -7.40 9.15 -6.93
CA CYS A 324 -6.85 7.81 -7.04
C CYS A 324 -7.80 6.88 -7.83
N PHE A 325 -9.09 6.88 -7.49
CA PHE A 325 -10.10 6.11 -8.21
C PHE A 325 -10.21 6.56 -9.67
N PHE A 326 -10.30 7.86 -9.93
CA PHE A 326 -10.43 8.42 -11.27
C PHE A 326 -9.26 8.04 -12.18
N PHE A 327 -8.03 8.23 -11.71
CA PHE A 327 -6.84 7.91 -12.51
C PHE A 327 -6.64 6.41 -12.67
N ALA A 328 -7.00 5.58 -11.68
CA ALA A 328 -6.97 4.13 -11.81
C ALA A 328 -7.96 3.65 -12.89
N TRP A 329 -9.21 4.17 -12.85
CA TRP A 329 -10.21 3.88 -13.87
C TRP A 329 -9.78 4.30 -15.27
N LEU A 330 -9.16 5.49 -15.38
CA LEU A 330 -8.70 6.03 -16.66
C LEU A 330 -7.51 5.24 -17.22
N ALA A 331 -6.59 4.81 -16.36
CA ALA A 331 -5.47 3.96 -16.72
C ALA A 331 -5.93 2.57 -17.22
N ASP A 332 -6.94 1.99 -16.57
CA ASP A 332 -7.50 0.71 -16.99
C ASP A 332 -8.28 0.82 -18.32
N LYS A 333 -9.07 1.89 -18.48
CA LYS A 333 -9.85 2.15 -19.70
C LYS A 333 -8.96 2.41 -20.92
N THR A 334 -7.91 3.19 -20.76
CA THR A 334 -7.02 3.58 -21.86
C THR A 334 -5.89 2.59 -22.10
N ARG A 335 -5.61 1.69 -21.14
CA ARG A 335 -4.45 0.77 -21.13
C ARG A 335 -3.09 1.49 -21.25
N LYS A 336 -3.03 2.77 -20.89
CA LYS A 336 -1.83 3.62 -20.92
C LYS A 336 -1.47 4.05 -19.50
N ARG A 337 -0.79 3.18 -18.76
CA ARG A 337 -0.50 3.44 -17.32
C ARG A 337 0.53 4.54 -17.10
N ALA A 338 1.58 4.56 -17.91
CA ALA A 338 2.67 5.54 -17.77
C ALA A 338 2.20 6.99 -17.95
N VAL A 339 1.30 7.24 -18.90
CA VAL A 339 0.77 8.59 -19.17
C VAL A 339 0.02 9.14 -17.95
N TRP A 340 -0.82 8.32 -17.32
CA TRP A 340 -1.61 8.76 -16.16
C TRP A 340 -0.77 8.87 -14.90
N LEU A 341 0.26 8.04 -14.74
CA LEU A 341 1.26 8.23 -13.69
C LEU A 341 2.03 9.54 -13.86
N ALA A 342 2.43 9.89 -15.10
CA ALA A 342 3.08 11.16 -15.37
C ALA A 342 2.16 12.35 -15.07
N ALA A 343 0.89 12.28 -15.46
CA ALA A 343 -0.09 13.34 -15.17
C ALA A 343 -0.26 13.57 -13.66
N GLN A 344 -0.42 12.50 -12.88
CA GLN A 344 -0.52 12.58 -11.41
C GLN A 344 0.74 13.18 -10.79
N ASN A 345 1.91 12.79 -11.30
CA ASN A 345 3.19 13.29 -10.82
C ASN A 345 3.33 14.80 -11.08
N VAL A 346 2.94 15.28 -12.26
CA VAL A 346 2.91 16.72 -12.58
C VAL A 346 1.96 17.49 -11.66
N ILE A 347 0.78 16.93 -11.38
CA ILE A 347 -0.18 17.52 -10.42
C ILE A 347 0.45 17.62 -9.02
N CYS A 348 1.18 16.57 -8.59
CA CYS A 348 1.90 16.57 -7.31
C CYS A 348 2.94 17.70 -7.25
N ILE A 349 3.77 17.85 -8.29
CA ILE A 349 4.78 18.91 -8.37
C ILE A 349 4.13 20.30 -8.31
N ALA A 350 3.06 20.53 -9.07
CA ALA A 350 2.32 21.79 -9.05
C ALA A 350 1.77 22.10 -7.64
N GLY A 351 1.25 21.07 -6.96
CA GLY A 351 0.78 21.18 -5.58
C GLY A 351 1.90 21.54 -4.59
N LEU A 352 3.06 20.92 -4.71
CA LEU A 352 4.23 21.20 -3.87
C LEU A 352 4.73 22.64 -4.05
N LEU A 353 4.81 23.12 -5.29
CA LEU A 353 5.18 24.51 -5.59
C LEU A 353 4.16 25.50 -5.01
N ALA A 354 2.86 25.24 -5.17
CA ALA A 354 1.82 26.08 -4.59
C ALA A 354 1.88 26.11 -3.06
N THR A 355 2.10 24.96 -2.40
CA THR A 355 2.22 24.87 -0.94
C THR A 355 3.42 25.64 -0.40
N GLY A 356 4.56 25.60 -1.09
CA GLY A 356 5.80 26.22 -0.65
C GLY A 356 5.87 27.72 -0.91
N TYR A 357 5.43 28.17 -2.07
CA TYR A 357 5.72 29.50 -2.59
C TYR A 357 4.53 30.46 -2.68
N ALA A 358 3.29 29.98 -2.63
CA ALA A 358 2.16 30.88 -2.65
C ALA A 358 2.13 31.77 -1.41
N SER A 359 1.73 33.05 -1.61
CA SER A 359 1.65 34.05 -0.54
C SER A 359 0.39 33.91 0.31
N GLN A 360 -0.73 33.49 -0.34
CA GLN A 360 -2.03 33.39 0.31
C GLN A 360 -2.21 32.01 0.97
N PRO A 361 -2.63 31.92 2.26
CA PRO A 361 -2.87 30.65 2.94
C PRO A 361 -3.82 29.72 2.20
N GLY A 362 -4.89 30.25 1.59
CA GLY A 362 -5.85 29.46 0.81
C GLY A 362 -5.23 28.78 -0.42
N VAL A 363 -4.32 29.47 -1.12
CA VAL A 363 -3.61 28.89 -2.29
C VAL A 363 -2.60 27.82 -1.82
N ARG A 364 -1.90 28.05 -0.70
CA ARG A 364 -1.03 27.06 -0.08
C ARG A 364 -1.80 25.80 0.33
N TYR A 365 -2.97 26.00 0.92
CA TYR A 365 -3.86 24.92 1.29
C TYR A 365 -4.38 24.15 0.06
N PHE A 366 -4.79 24.85 -1.01
CA PHE A 366 -5.14 24.20 -2.28
C PHE A 366 -3.96 23.38 -2.86
N GLY A 367 -2.73 23.86 -2.66
CA GLY A 367 -1.50 23.12 -3.00
C GLY A 367 -1.44 21.75 -2.32
N LEU A 368 -1.87 21.63 -1.05
CA LEU A 368 -1.93 20.33 -0.35
C LEU A 368 -2.94 19.37 -0.99
N PHE A 369 -4.07 19.86 -1.51
CA PHE A 369 -5.00 19.02 -2.29
C PHE A 369 -4.31 18.45 -3.52
N LEU A 370 -3.68 19.29 -4.33
CA LEU A 370 -2.98 18.84 -5.53
C LEU A 370 -1.85 17.86 -5.21
N THR A 371 -1.06 18.14 -4.17
CA THR A 371 0.02 17.26 -3.72
C THR A 371 -0.52 15.88 -3.36
N ASN A 372 -1.57 15.82 -2.53
CA ASN A 372 -2.12 14.55 -2.07
C ASN A 372 -2.86 13.80 -3.19
N MET A 373 -3.58 14.50 -4.06
CA MET A 373 -4.24 13.94 -5.24
C MET A 373 -3.24 13.30 -6.21
N GLY A 374 -2.08 13.94 -6.43
CA GLY A 374 -1.04 13.41 -7.28
C GLY A 374 -0.28 12.25 -6.64
N ALA A 375 0.07 12.36 -5.35
CA ALA A 375 0.85 11.35 -4.64
C ALA A 375 0.10 10.03 -4.43
N SER A 376 -1.15 10.10 -3.92
CA SER A 376 -1.90 8.91 -3.49
C SER A 376 -2.22 7.93 -4.61
N GLY A 377 -2.45 8.42 -5.84
CA GLY A 377 -2.70 7.56 -6.98
C GLY A 377 -1.44 6.94 -7.58
N CYS A 378 -0.27 7.58 -7.40
CA CYS A 378 1.00 7.05 -7.87
C CYS A 378 1.42 5.77 -7.15
N VAL A 379 1.13 5.65 -5.85
CA VAL A 379 1.52 4.49 -5.04
C VAL A 379 0.97 3.17 -5.61
N PRO A 380 -0.36 2.96 -5.71
CA PRO A 380 -0.87 1.74 -6.34
C PRO A 380 -0.59 1.68 -7.84
N GLY A 381 -0.46 2.82 -8.51
CA GLY A 381 -0.20 2.92 -9.93
C GLY A 381 1.16 2.35 -10.35
N VAL A 382 2.22 2.63 -9.61
CA VAL A 382 3.57 2.07 -9.84
C VAL A 382 3.59 0.57 -9.65
N LEU A 383 2.95 0.04 -8.59
CA LEU A 383 2.84 -1.39 -8.35
C LEU A 383 2.06 -2.10 -9.45
N ALA A 384 0.98 -1.50 -9.92
CA ALA A 384 0.18 -2.05 -11.02
C ALA A 384 0.95 -2.01 -12.36
N TYR A 385 1.69 -0.93 -12.62
CA TYR A 385 2.52 -0.80 -13.82
C TYR A 385 3.63 -1.86 -13.84
N HIS A 386 4.30 -2.06 -12.70
CA HIS A 386 5.29 -3.11 -12.52
C HIS A 386 4.69 -4.51 -12.73
N SER A 387 3.59 -4.83 -12.04
CA SER A 387 2.97 -6.16 -12.06
C SER A 387 2.49 -6.57 -13.44
N ASN A 388 2.03 -5.61 -14.26
CA ASN A 388 1.56 -5.87 -15.62
C ASN A 388 2.69 -6.23 -16.58
N ASN A 389 3.92 -5.88 -16.25
CA ASN A 389 5.08 -6.02 -17.12
C ASN A 389 5.99 -7.20 -16.75
N ILE A 390 5.55 -8.07 -15.83
CA ILE A 390 6.28 -9.26 -15.42
C ILE A 390 5.36 -10.48 -15.51
N THR A 391 5.78 -11.49 -16.29
CA THR A 391 5.04 -12.73 -16.45
C THR A 391 5.44 -13.78 -15.40
N LYS A 392 6.71 -13.93 -15.08
CA LYS A 392 7.24 -14.95 -14.16
C LYS A 392 6.88 -14.64 -12.71
N GLN A 393 6.27 -15.61 -12.04
CA GLN A 393 5.80 -15.44 -10.66
C GLN A 393 6.94 -15.26 -9.66
N SER A 394 8.06 -15.99 -9.82
CA SER A 394 9.26 -15.87 -8.97
C SER A 394 9.86 -14.47 -9.07
N LYS A 395 10.04 -13.94 -10.30
CA LYS A 395 10.58 -12.60 -10.54
C LYS A 395 9.65 -11.53 -9.94
N ARG A 396 8.32 -11.67 -10.13
CA ARG A 396 7.34 -10.74 -9.57
C ARG A 396 7.38 -10.68 -8.05
N ALA A 397 7.51 -11.84 -7.39
CA ALA A 397 7.56 -11.90 -5.93
C ALA A 397 8.78 -11.16 -5.35
N VAL A 398 9.97 -11.41 -5.90
CA VAL A 398 11.22 -10.75 -5.45
C VAL A 398 11.18 -9.25 -5.74
N SER A 399 10.86 -8.87 -6.97
CA SER A 399 10.86 -7.45 -7.36
C SER A 399 9.80 -6.65 -6.58
N THR A 400 8.61 -7.20 -6.35
CA THR A 400 7.59 -6.53 -5.52
C THR A 400 8.06 -6.34 -4.08
N ALA A 401 8.76 -7.31 -3.50
CA ALA A 401 9.32 -7.18 -2.15
C ALA A 401 10.36 -6.05 -2.08
N VAL A 402 11.27 -5.97 -3.06
CA VAL A 402 12.26 -4.88 -3.16
C VAL A 402 11.58 -3.52 -3.32
N ILE A 403 10.57 -3.43 -4.19
CA ILE A 403 9.82 -2.19 -4.43
C ILE A 403 9.14 -1.71 -3.15
N ILE A 404 8.44 -2.59 -2.43
CA ILE A 404 7.74 -2.22 -1.18
C ILE A 404 8.74 -1.82 -0.09
N ALA A 405 9.88 -2.50 0.03
CA ALA A 405 10.94 -2.12 0.97
C ALA A 405 11.46 -0.70 0.69
N MET A 406 11.66 -0.35 -0.59
CA MET A 406 12.06 1.00 -1.00
C MET A 406 10.98 2.06 -0.72
N GLY A 407 9.71 1.67 -0.66
CA GLY A 407 8.64 2.53 -0.16
C GLY A 407 8.84 2.93 1.30
N GLY A 408 9.30 2.01 2.16
CA GLY A 408 9.71 2.32 3.54
C GLY A 408 10.90 3.30 3.59
N VAL A 409 11.88 3.14 2.70
CA VAL A 409 12.99 4.11 2.55
C VAL A 409 12.45 5.50 2.16
N GLY A 410 11.40 5.56 1.31
CA GLY A 410 10.70 6.81 0.99
C GLY A 410 10.10 7.48 2.24
N GLY A 411 9.57 6.69 3.18
CA GLY A 411 9.09 7.19 4.48
C GLY A 411 10.21 7.73 5.37
N ILE A 412 11.35 7.04 5.45
CA ILE A 412 12.55 7.56 6.13
C ILE A 412 12.96 8.91 5.52
N PHE A 413 13.04 8.96 4.20
CA PHE A 413 13.45 10.19 3.50
C PHE A 413 12.46 11.33 3.77
N ALA A 414 11.14 11.09 3.69
CA ALA A 414 10.12 12.08 4.01
C ALA A 414 10.29 12.67 5.42
N THR A 415 10.52 11.82 6.42
CA THR A 415 10.62 12.25 7.82
C THR A 415 11.95 12.94 8.17
N THR A 416 12.99 12.73 7.37
CA THR A 416 14.31 13.33 7.60
C THR A 416 14.51 14.67 6.89
N VAL A 417 13.87 14.90 5.74
CA VAL A 417 14.03 16.16 4.98
C VAL A 417 13.09 17.27 5.43
N TYR A 418 11.96 16.94 6.09
CA TYR A 418 11.06 17.93 6.68
C TYR A 418 11.48 18.23 8.14
N ARG A 419 12.54 19.04 8.30
CA ARG A 419 13.14 19.31 9.60
C ARG A 419 12.39 20.42 10.34
N GLN A 420 12.45 20.39 11.68
CA GLN A 420 11.87 21.45 12.52
C GLN A 420 12.47 22.83 12.23
N ALA A 421 13.77 22.89 11.92
CA ALA A 421 14.46 24.12 11.58
C ALA A 421 13.87 24.86 10.35
N ASP A 422 13.18 24.13 9.48
CA ASP A 422 12.60 24.65 8.23
C ASP A 422 11.11 25.07 8.39
N TYR A 423 10.55 24.96 9.63
CA TYR A 423 9.18 25.41 9.94
C TYR A 423 9.06 26.93 9.71
N PRO A 424 7.94 27.48 9.21
CA PRO A 424 6.68 26.80 8.87
C PRO A 424 6.55 26.40 7.40
N LYS A 425 7.51 26.73 6.54
CA LYS A 425 7.37 26.55 5.08
C LYS A 425 7.96 25.25 4.55
N TYR A 426 8.92 24.67 5.26
CA TYR A 426 9.61 23.42 4.89
C TYR A 426 10.17 23.41 3.46
N ILE A 427 10.70 24.53 2.98
CA ILE A 427 11.17 24.70 1.59
C ILE A 427 12.20 23.64 1.17
N PRO A 428 13.24 23.30 1.98
CA PRO A 428 14.18 22.25 1.61
C PRO A 428 13.51 20.88 1.44
N GLY A 429 12.56 20.54 2.33
CA GLY A 429 11.76 19.30 2.23
C GLY A 429 10.91 19.25 0.96
N ILE A 430 10.28 20.37 0.59
CA ILE A 430 9.51 20.50 -0.65
C ILE A 430 10.39 20.27 -1.87
N TRP A 431 11.60 20.89 -1.93
CA TRP A 431 12.53 20.67 -3.04
C TRP A 431 13.05 19.24 -3.12
N ALA A 432 13.34 18.61 -1.98
CA ALA A 432 13.70 17.19 -1.93
C ALA A 432 12.58 16.31 -2.49
N THR A 433 11.32 16.64 -2.15
CA THR A 433 10.15 15.94 -2.69
C THR A 433 10.01 16.16 -4.20
N ILE A 434 10.17 17.40 -4.67
CA ILE A 434 10.15 17.72 -6.11
C ILE A 434 11.25 16.97 -6.85
N ALA A 435 12.46 16.89 -6.30
CA ALA A 435 13.55 16.12 -6.90
C ALA A 435 13.21 14.64 -7.05
N CYS A 436 12.56 14.03 -6.05
CA CYS A 436 12.04 12.67 -6.14
C CYS A 436 10.99 12.54 -7.27
N GLN A 437 10.07 13.50 -7.37
CA GLN A 437 9.04 13.47 -8.41
C GLN A 437 9.65 13.63 -9.81
N LEU A 438 10.66 14.48 -9.99
CA LEU A 438 11.41 14.61 -11.26
C LEU A 438 12.15 13.31 -11.58
N THR A 439 12.78 12.67 -10.60
CA THR A 439 13.42 11.36 -10.76
C THR A 439 12.41 10.31 -11.22
N MET A 440 11.21 10.30 -10.64
CA MET A 440 10.14 9.41 -11.07
C MET A 440 9.73 9.67 -12.53
N LEU A 441 9.59 10.92 -12.96
CA LEU A 441 9.25 11.26 -14.36
C LEU A 441 10.33 10.81 -15.33
N ILE A 442 11.62 11.00 -14.98
CA ILE A 442 12.75 10.56 -15.78
C ILE A 442 12.75 9.04 -15.95
N LEU A 443 12.65 8.29 -14.85
CA LEU A 443 12.62 6.84 -14.88
C LEU A 443 11.38 6.29 -15.61
N LEU A 444 10.23 6.92 -15.42
CA LEU A 444 9.00 6.56 -16.12
C LEU A 444 9.16 6.74 -17.64
N SER A 445 9.80 7.85 -18.07
CA SER A 445 10.08 8.12 -19.47
C SER A 445 11.07 7.12 -20.07
N ILE A 446 12.14 6.80 -19.35
CA ILE A 446 13.13 5.80 -19.76
C ILE A 446 12.48 4.42 -19.89
N ASN A 447 11.74 3.98 -18.87
CA ASN A 447 11.08 2.67 -18.88
C ASN A 447 10.06 2.58 -20.05
N SER A 448 9.27 3.62 -20.25
CA SER A 448 8.29 3.68 -21.35
C SER A 448 8.96 3.63 -22.73
N PHE A 449 10.07 4.35 -22.91
CA PHE A 449 10.83 4.31 -24.16
C PHE A 449 11.43 2.92 -24.42
N VAL A 450 12.02 2.30 -23.40
CA VAL A 450 12.58 0.94 -23.52
C VAL A 450 11.48 -0.08 -23.81
N TYR A 451 10.34 -0.01 -23.13
CA TYR A 451 9.21 -0.89 -23.38
C TYR A 451 8.63 -0.69 -24.79
N TYR A 452 8.50 0.55 -25.23
CA TYR A 452 8.06 0.84 -26.59
C TYR A 452 9.00 0.22 -27.65
N THR A 453 10.31 0.40 -27.48
CA THR A 453 11.33 -0.14 -28.40
C THR A 453 11.31 -1.67 -28.39
N ARG A 454 11.24 -2.29 -27.22
CA ARG A 454 11.16 -3.76 -27.08
C ARG A 454 9.87 -4.33 -27.68
N ASN A 455 8.73 -3.65 -27.47
CA ASN A 455 7.46 -4.02 -28.09
C ASN A 455 7.51 -3.97 -29.62
N LYS A 456 8.19 -2.94 -30.19
CA LYS A 456 8.42 -2.84 -31.64
C LYS A 456 9.24 -4.03 -32.14
N GLN A 457 10.35 -4.36 -31.47
CA GLN A 457 11.19 -5.51 -31.82
C GLN A 457 10.43 -6.85 -31.72
N ALA A 458 9.55 -7.00 -30.72
CA ALA A 458 8.73 -8.19 -30.56
C ALA A 458 7.70 -8.33 -31.70
N ARG A 459 7.05 -7.23 -32.10
CA ARG A 459 6.12 -7.22 -33.26
C ARG A 459 6.81 -7.55 -34.58
N GLU A 460 8.08 -7.17 -34.71
CA GLU A 460 8.92 -7.50 -35.88
C GLU A 460 9.49 -8.93 -35.83
N GLY A 461 9.14 -9.72 -34.79
CA GLY A 461 9.64 -11.10 -34.63
C GLY A 461 11.13 -11.20 -34.22
N LYS A 462 11.78 -10.07 -33.91
CA LYS A 462 13.21 -10.03 -33.57
C LYS A 462 13.52 -10.41 -32.13
N ARG A 463 12.49 -10.44 -31.24
CA ARG A 463 12.66 -10.69 -29.81
C ARG A 463 11.42 -11.30 -29.19
N VAL A 464 11.58 -12.27 -28.30
CA VAL A 464 10.55 -12.75 -27.40
C VAL A 464 10.71 -12.03 -26.05
N LEU A 465 9.64 -11.43 -25.54
CA LEU A 465 9.64 -10.68 -24.28
C LEU A 465 9.23 -11.60 -23.13
N GLU A 466 9.93 -11.48 -22.00
CA GLU A 466 9.69 -12.25 -20.76
C GLU A 466 9.55 -13.77 -21.02
N ASP A 467 10.26 -14.29 -22.02
CA ASP A 467 10.20 -15.69 -22.50
C ASP A 467 8.79 -16.18 -22.83
N THR A 468 7.87 -15.26 -23.14
CA THR A 468 6.46 -15.55 -23.43
C THR A 468 6.13 -15.09 -24.84
N PRO A 469 5.86 -16.00 -25.78
CA PRO A 469 5.47 -15.63 -27.15
C PRO A 469 4.17 -14.80 -27.14
N GLY A 470 4.16 -13.70 -27.92
CA GLY A 470 2.99 -12.82 -28.02
C GLY A 470 2.82 -11.82 -26.86
N PHE A 471 3.62 -11.88 -25.82
CA PHE A 471 3.59 -10.90 -24.74
C PHE A 471 4.10 -9.54 -25.22
N LEU A 472 3.39 -8.46 -24.81
CA LEU A 472 3.80 -7.08 -25.02
C LEU A 472 3.73 -6.31 -23.69
N TYR A 473 4.73 -5.49 -23.44
CA TYR A 473 4.71 -4.61 -22.26
C TYR A 473 3.57 -3.59 -22.36
N THR A 474 2.90 -3.35 -21.25
CA THR A 474 1.97 -2.22 -21.07
C THR A 474 2.80 -0.95 -20.93
N ILE A 475 2.39 0.14 -21.63
CA ILE A 475 3.05 1.44 -21.61
C ILE A 475 2.17 2.46 -20.89
#